data_493fd873bb5675c4f9356c659d7cf90e
#
_entry.id   493fd873bb5675c4f9356c659d7cf90e
#
_cell.length_a   1.000
_cell.length_b   1.000
_cell.length_c   1.000
_cell.angle_alpha   90.00
_cell.angle_beta   90.00
_cell.angle_gamma   90.00
#
_symmetry.space_group_name_H-M   'P 1'
#
loop_
_entity.id
_entity.type
_entity.pdbx_description
1 polymer ?
#
loop_
_entity_poly.entity_id
_entity_poly.type
_entity_poly.pdbx_seq_one_letter_code
_entity_poly.pdbx_strand_id
1 'polypeptide(L)'
;MKNILLLTTAFCLILSSCSTDSESMDSELLNAQEATNLVNESNAFTKFKVTIENLGSDEVTYPTVFSPGVYVVQKQKSEPLFMEGYPDYGDGLEHIAEDGNPQMLYNSLMNNSKVRESGAFSIPVGGEMPSPILPGHSYEFYITAKNKDHFTLATMFAQSNDLFIAPNSLGIPLFDGNKEPINGDVTMYLQLWDAGTEVNEEPGVGPNQAPRQSAPNTGIDENGVVHLVDDGYTYPDVSDMIKVTVTPQ
;
A
#
# COMPACT_ATOMS: atom_id res chain seq x y z
N MET A 1 79.09 30.25 -28.00
CA MET A 1 80.14 29.19 -28.01
C MET A 1 79.41 27.85 -27.85
N LYS A 2 79.54 27.05 -28.95
CA LYS A 2 79.73 25.58 -28.95
C LYS A 2 78.63 24.75 -28.21
N ASN A 3 78.05 23.71 -28.72
CA ASN A 3 78.33 22.90 -29.94
C ASN A 3 77.05 22.12 -30.31
N ILE A 4 76.89 21.95 -31.62
CA ILE A 4 76.00 21.02 -32.30
C ILE A 4 76.44 19.58 -31.99
N LEU A 5 75.50 18.65 -31.76
CA LEU A 5 75.74 17.25 -32.08
C LEU A 5 74.45 16.64 -32.63
N LEU A 6 74.47 16.36 -33.92
CA LEU A 6 73.53 15.53 -34.66
C LEU A 6 73.74 14.06 -34.25
N LEU A 7 72.70 13.35 -34.01
CA LEU A 7 72.74 11.89 -34.09
C LEU A 7 71.49 11.39 -34.80
N THR A 8 71.68 10.91 -36.00
CA THR A 8 70.74 10.16 -36.83
C THR A 8 70.62 8.73 -36.32
N THR A 9 69.48 8.25 -36.07
CA THR A 9 69.21 6.81 -35.96
C THR A 9 67.91 6.40 -36.60
N ALA A 10 68.06 5.40 -37.40
CA ALA A 10 67.16 4.68 -38.28
C ALA A 10 65.70 4.47 -37.81
N PHE A 11 64.86 4.67 -38.82
CA PHE A 11 63.44 4.32 -38.82
C PHE A 11 63.25 2.83 -39.11
N CYS A 12 62.89 2.02 -38.13
CA CYS A 12 62.42 0.65 -38.34
C CYS A 12 60.89 0.65 -38.34
N LEU A 13 60.32 0.53 -39.54
CA LEU A 13 58.90 0.27 -39.73
C LEU A 13 58.57 -1.19 -39.27
N ILE A 14 57.96 -1.35 -38.17
CA ILE A 14 57.28 -2.60 -37.82
C ILE A 14 55.80 -2.39 -38.14
N LEU A 15 55.32 -3.04 -39.19
CA LEU A 15 53.89 -3.21 -39.48
C LEU A 15 53.33 -4.24 -38.48
N SER A 16 52.73 -3.78 -37.39
CA SER A 16 51.87 -4.59 -36.58
C SER A 16 50.50 -4.59 -37.24
N SER A 17 50.09 -5.74 -37.74
CA SER A 17 48.74 -6.05 -38.14
C SER A 17 47.86 -6.01 -36.89
N CYS A 18 47.03 -4.99 -36.78
CA CYS A 18 45.95 -4.95 -35.81
C CYS A 18 44.78 -5.76 -36.38
N SER A 19 44.61 -6.99 -35.92
CA SER A 19 43.34 -7.69 -36.06
C SER A 19 42.36 -6.99 -35.10
N THR A 20 41.40 -6.26 -35.63
CA THR A 20 40.31 -5.68 -34.88
C THR A 20 39.39 -6.82 -34.44
N ASP A 21 39.44 -7.17 -33.16
CA ASP A 21 38.38 -7.95 -32.50
C ASP A 21 37.12 -7.10 -32.44
N SER A 22 36.34 -7.09 -33.50
CA SER A 22 35.00 -6.46 -33.54
C SER A 22 33.98 -7.24 -32.73
N GLU A 23 34.23 -8.50 -32.41
CA GLU A 23 33.30 -9.35 -31.64
C GLU A 23 33.23 -8.98 -30.16
N SER A 24 34.26 -8.42 -29.53
CA SER A 24 34.22 -8.05 -28.10
C SER A 24 33.45 -6.76 -27.83
N MET A 25 33.48 -5.80 -28.75
CA MET A 25 32.73 -4.54 -28.61
C MET A 25 31.20 -4.75 -28.77
N ASP A 26 30.80 -5.61 -29.69
CA ASP A 26 29.38 -5.89 -29.92
C ASP A 26 28.76 -6.65 -28.73
N SER A 27 29.52 -7.55 -28.08
CA SER A 27 29.02 -8.26 -26.87
C SER A 27 28.94 -7.36 -25.65
N GLU A 28 29.87 -6.41 -25.46
CA GLU A 28 29.78 -5.41 -24.38
C GLU A 28 28.64 -4.42 -24.60
N LEU A 29 28.37 -3.99 -25.83
CA LEU A 29 27.25 -3.13 -26.18
C LEU A 29 25.91 -3.84 -26.01
N LEU A 30 25.79 -5.10 -26.39
CA LEU A 30 24.60 -5.92 -26.18
C LEU A 30 24.31 -6.13 -24.67
N ASN A 31 25.34 -6.46 -23.89
CA ASN A 31 25.23 -6.61 -22.46
C ASN A 31 24.85 -5.30 -21.75
N ALA A 32 25.40 -4.16 -22.20
CA ALA A 32 25.05 -2.84 -21.67
C ALA A 32 23.59 -2.45 -22.03
N GLN A 33 23.15 -2.81 -23.25
CA GLN A 33 21.77 -2.58 -23.70
C GLN A 33 20.76 -3.45 -22.95
N GLU A 34 21.06 -4.73 -22.73
CA GLU A 34 20.26 -5.61 -21.89
C GLU A 34 20.20 -5.13 -20.44
N ALA A 35 21.33 -4.75 -19.85
CA ALA A 35 21.35 -4.20 -18.50
C ALA A 35 20.54 -2.90 -18.39
N THR A 36 20.59 -2.02 -19.40
CA THR A 36 19.81 -0.79 -19.45
C THR A 36 18.31 -1.08 -19.61
N ASN A 37 17.94 -2.05 -20.42
CA ASN A 37 16.54 -2.48 -20.58
C ASN A 37 16.00 -3.09 -19.29
N LEU A 38 16.74 -3.96 -18.62
CA LEU A 38 16.37 -4.54 -17.33
C LEU A 38 16.21 -3.49 -16.23
N VAL A 39 17.03 -2.45 -16.22
CA VAL A 39 16.90 -1.33 -15.28
C VAL A 39 15.66 -0.47 -15.61
N ASN A 40 15.37 -0.25 -16.88
CA ASN A 40 14.19 0.49 -17.31
C ASN A 40 12.90 -0.27 -17.00
N GLU A 41 12.83 -1.57 -17.25
CA GLU A 41 11.67 -2.41 -16.88
C GLU A 41 11.45 -2.46 -15.37
N SER A 42 12.53 -2.53 -14.58
CA SER A 42 12.41 -2.55 -13.11
C SER A 42 11.91 -1.23 -12.50
N ASN A 43 11.94 -0.13 -13.26
CA ASN A 43 11.47 1.20 -12.84
C ASN A 43 10.15 1.60 -13.51
N ALA A 44 9.59 0.78 -14.40
CA ALA A 44 8.31 1.06 -15.03
C ALA A 44 7.20 1.11 -13.98
N PHE A 45 6.28 2.06 -14.15
CA PHE A 45 5.07 2.14 -13.34
C PHE A 45 3.97 1.28 -13.98
N THR A 46 3.27 0.54 -13.15
CA THR A 46 2.07 -0.20 -13.52
C THR A 46 0.86 0.44 -12.84
N LYS A 47 -0.19 0.66 -13.60
CA LYS A 47 -1.49 1.08 -13.07
C LYS A 47 -2.27 -0.16 -12.66
N PHE A 48 -2.89 -0.12 -11.48
CA PHE A 48 -3.78 -1.16 -10.99
C PHE A 48 -5.17 -0.58 -10.74
N LYS A 49 -6.19 -1.35 -11.03
CA LYS A 49 -7.53 -1.15 -10.51
C LYS A 49 -7.64 -1.93 -9.19
N VAL A 50 -8.12 -1.27 -8.15
CA VAL A 50 -8.44 -1.88 -6.86
C VAL A 50 -9.95 -1.86 -6.69
N THR A 51 -10.51 -3.00 -6.29
CA THR A 51 -11.92 -3.14 -5.93
C THR A 51 -12.01 -3.66 -4.50
N ILE A 52 -12.80 -3.01 -3.66
CA ILE A 52 -13.11 -3.42 -2.29
C ILE A 52 -14.60 -3.76 -2.27
N GLU A 53 -14.93 -5.03 -2.05
CA GLU A 53 -16.31 -5.54 -2.03
C GLU A 53 -16.70 -5.87 -0.59
N ASN A 54 -17.86 -5.43 -0.14
CA ASN A 54 -18.46 -5.89 1.11
C ASN A 54 -19.25 -7.19 0.84
N LEU A 55 -18.73 -8.31 1.36
CA LEU A 55 -19.30 -9.64 1.22
C LEU A 55 -20.26 -9.99 2.38
N GLY A 56 -20.32 -9.16 3.41
CA GLY A 56 -21.11 -9.42 4.60
C GLY A 56 -22.59 -9.70 4.29
N SER A 57 -23.32 -10.11 5.30
CA SER A 57 -24.73 -10.45 5.21
C SER A 57 -25.55 -9.56 6.12
N ASP A 58 -26.77 -9.21 5.70
CA ASP A 58 -27.78 -8.57 6.55
C ASP A 58 -28.49 -9.58 7.48
N GLU A 59 -28.24 -10.90 7.29
CA GLU A 59 -28.87 -11.99 8.06
C GLU A 59 -28.11 -12.34 9.35
N VAL A 60 -26.96 -11.70 9.60
CA VAL A 60 -26.18 -11.85 10.84
C VAL A 60 -26.72 -10.93 11.94
N THR A 61 -26.22 -11.09 13.17
CA THR A 61 -26.65 -10.33 14.35
C THR A 61 -26.59 -8.80 14.13
N TYR A 62 -25.68 -8.35 13.25
CA TYR A 62 -25.53 -6.96 12.82
C TYR A 62 -24.99 -6.93 11.38
N PRO A 63 -25.38 -5.94 10.54
CA PRO A 63 -24.88 -5.83 9.19
C PRO A 63 -23.40 -5.46 9.18
N THR A 64 -22.62 -6.09 8.33
CA THR A 64 -21.24 -5.65 8.06
C THR A 64 -21.26 -4.34 7.29
N VAL A 65 -20.62 -3.32 7.82
CA VAL A 65 -20.54 -1.99 7.21
C VAL A 65 -19.09 -1.53 7.23
N PHE A 66 -18.58 -1.10 6.08
CA PHE A 66 -17.25 -0.49 5.97
C PHE A 66 -17.35 0.97 5.61
N SER A 67 -16.62 1.80 6.34
CA SER A 67 -16.59 3.24 6.13
C SER A 67 -15.88 3.63 4.82
N PRO A 68 -15.97 4.89 4.41
CA PRO A 68 -14.89 5.51 3.66
C PRO A 68 -13.54 5.28 4.31
N GLY A 69 -12.48 5.22 3.49
CA GLY A 69 -11.16 4.92 4.01
C GLY A 69 -10.05 5.57 3.18
N VAL A 70 -8.82 5.19 3.47
CA VAL A 70 -7.64 5.62 2.73
C VAL A 70 -6.94 4.45 2.06
N TYR A 71 -6.23 4.75 0.99
CA TYR A 71 -5.27 3.85 0.39
C TYR A 71 -3.90 4.51 0.26
N VAL A 72 -2.87 3.68 0.28
CA VAL A 72 -1.48 4.11 0.15
C VAL A 72 -0.72 3.13 -0.74
N VAL A 73 0.03 3.65 -1.68
CA VAL A 73 1.16 2.96 -2.28
C VAL A 73 2.40 3.39 -1.53
N GLN A 74 2.95 2.49 -0.73
CA GLN A 74 4.08 2.77 0.14
C GLN A 74 5.38 2.20 -0.41
N LYS A 75 6.49 2.86 -0.08
CA LYS A 75 7.82 2.37 -0.40
C LYS A 75 8.14 1.14 0.44
N GLN A 76 8.85 0.20 -0.14
CA GLN A 76 9.23 -1.04 0.56
C GLN A 76 9.76 -0.79 1.98
N LYS A 77 9.33 -1.61 2.93
CA LYS A 77 9.71 -1.56 4.35
C LYS A 77 9.35 -0.24 5.04
N SER A 78 8.34 0.44 4.59
CA SER A 78 7.79 1.61 5.27
C SER A 78 6.43 1.28 5.88
N GLU A 79 6.06 1.98 6.93
CA GLU A 79 4.83 1.80 7.70
C GLU A 79 4.19 3.17 7.87
N PRO A 80 3.49 3.66 6.83
CA PRO A 80 2.98 5.02 6.85
C PRO A 80 1.66 5.18 7.61
N LEU A 81 0.86 4.09 7.80
CA LEU A 81 -0.43 4.15 8.47
C LEU A 81 -0.33 3.88 9.97
N PHE A 82 0.33 2.80 10.34
CA PHE A 82 0.51 2.37 11.73
C PHE A 82 1.71 1.44 11.85
N MET A 83 2.09 1.14 13.09
CA MET A 83 3.05 0.10 13.43
C MET A 83 2.46 -0.75 14.54
N GLU A 84 2.35 -2.06 14.32
CA GLU A 84 1.87 -3.02 15.31
C GLU A 84 2.67 -2.93 16.62
N GLY A 85 1.97 -2.89 17.76
CA GLY A 85 2.57 -2.78 19.07
C GLY A 85 2.97 -1.35 19.48
N TYR A 86 2.62 -0.33 18.69
CA TYR A 86 2.85 1.07 18.99
C TYR A 86 1.51 1.83 19.06
N PRO A 87 1.43 2.92 19.84
CA PRO A 87 0.25 3.78 19.80
C PRO A 87 -0.03 4.32 18.41
N ASP A 88 -1.27 4.72 18.14
CA ASP A 88 -1.62 5.50 16.96
C ASP A 88 -0.65 6.68 16.81
N TYR A 89 -0.29 7.01 15.55
CA TYR A 89 0.65 8.10 15.28
C TYR A 89 0.10 9.51 15.57
N GLY A 90 -1.21 9.61 15.84
CA GLY A 90 -1.92 10.88 15.99
C GLY A 90 -2.14 11.62 14.67
N ASP A 91 -2.05 10.91 13.55
CA ASP A 91 -2.15 11.45 12.18
C ASP A 91 -3.49 11.13 11.52
N GLY A 92 -4.44 10.52 12.24
CA GLY A 92 -5.82 10.33 11.85
C GLY A 92 -6.27 8.90 11.59
N LEU A 93 -5.51 7.87 11.99
CA LEU A 93 -5.99 6.49 11.99
C LEU A 93 -7.16 6.33 12.96
N GLU A 94 -7.05 6.88 14.19
CA GLU A 94 -8.12 6.99 15.16
C GLU A 94 -9.43 7.49 14.51
N HIS A 95 -9.40 8.59 13.76
CA HIS A 95 -10.59 9.12 13.09
C HIS A 95 -11.21 8.17 12.04
N ILE A 96 -10.40 7.32 11.41
CA ILE A 96 -10.96 6.26 10.55
C ILE A 96 -11.57 5.17 11.40
N ALA A 97 -10.84 4.71 12.41
CA ALA A 97 -11.19 3.54 13.20
C ALA A 97 -12.45 3.77 14.05
N GLU A 98 -12.64 4.98 14.60
CA GLU A 98 -13.78 5.36 15.45
C GLU A 98 -14.97 5.96 14.68
N ASP A 99 -14.67 6.83 13.69
CA ASP A 99 -15.69 7.66 13.05
C ASP A 99 -15.90 7.33 11.57
N GLY A 100 -15.06 6.51 10.99
CA GLY A 100 -15.04 6.25 9.55
C GLY A 100 -14.68 7.48 8.71
N ASN A 101 -13.94 8.44 9.30
CA ASN A 101 -13.56 9.70 8.65
C ASN A 101 -12.10 9.66 8.14
N PRO A 102 -11.88 9.54 6.82
CA PRO A 102 -10.53 9.40 6.27
C PRO A 102 -9.76 10.72 6.13
N GLN A 103 -10.39 11.89 6.36
CA GLN A 103 -9.86 13.17 5.90
C GLN A 103 -8.54 13.56 6.58
N MET A 104 -8.42 13.33 7.90
CA MET A 104 -7.20 13.69 8.63
C MET A 104 -6.03 12.82 8.18
N LEU A 105 -6.21 11.51 8.13
CA LEU A 105 -5.17 10.57 7.70
C LEU A 105 -4.77 10.79 6.24
N TYR A 106 -5.74 11.02 5.35
CA TYR A 106 -5.44 11.38 3.95
C TYR A 106 -4.55 12.63 3.85
N ASN A 107 -4.84 13.68 4.62
CA ASN A 107 -4.05 14.92 4.62
C ASN A 107 -2.63 14.69 5.14
N SER A 108 -2.44 13.87 6.16
CA SER A 108 -1.13 13.54 6.72
C SER A 108 -0.26 12.77 5.72
N LEU A 109 -0.89 11.85 4.99
CA LEU A 109 -0.22 10.99 4.00
C LEU A 109 0.29 11.74 2.78
N MET A 110 -0.37 12.82 2.35
CA MET A 110 0.03 13.59 1.15
C MET A 110 1.47 14.11 1.19
N ASN A 111 2.00 14.39 2.38
CA ASN A 111 3.36 14.90 2.55
C ASN A 111 4.33 13.88 3.17
N ASN A 112 3.90 12.63 3.33
CA ASN A 112 4.71 11.60 3.97
C ASN A 112 5.77 11.05 2.98
N SER A 113 7.04 11.21 3.32
CA SER A 113 8.17 10.76 2.46
C SER A 113 8.22 9.25 2.24
N LYS A 114 7.55 8.45 3.07
CA LYS A 114 7.41 6.99 2.94
C LYS A 114 6.38 6.60 1.88
N VAL A 115 5.50 7.53 1.51
CA VAL A 115 4.39 7.34 0.57
C VAL A 115 4.83 7.71 -0.84
N ARG A 116 4.37 6.94 -1.82
CA ARG A 116 4.48 7.22 -3.25
C ARG A 116 3.21 7.85 -3.79
N GLU A 117 2.08 7.27 -3.43
CA GLU A 117 0.74 7.70 -3.80
C GLU A 117 -0.19 7.40 -2.63
N SER A 118 -1.13 8.28 -2.39
CA SER A 118 -2.21 8.07 -1.43
C SER A 118 -3.50 8.72 -1.92
N GLY A 119 -4.61 8.20 -1.44
CA GLY A 119 -5.91 8.77 -1.71
C GLY A 119 -6.94 8.28 -0.70
N ALA A 120 -8.12 8.90 -0.76
CA ALA A 120 -9.29 8.43 -0.04
C ALA A 120 -10.28 7.78 -1.01
N PHE A 121 -10.90 6.68 -0.59
CA PHE A 121 -12.05 6.10 -1.26
C PHE A 121 -13.28 6.35 -0.39
N SER A 122 -14.33 6.87 -1.00
CA SER A 122 -15.52 7.27 -0.24
C SER A 122 -16.83 7.15 -1.00
N ILE A 123 -16.78 7.07 -2.32
CA ILE A 123 -17.98 6.99 -3.16
C ILE A 123 -18.13 5.55 -3.64
N PRO A 124 -19.19 4.84 -3.23
CA PRO A 124 -19.46 3.48 -3.72
C PRO A 124 -19.66 3.44 -5.24
N VAL A 125 -19.38 2.30 -5.85
CA VAL A 125 -19.64 2.07 -7.27
C VAL A 125 -21.14 2.30 -7.55
N GLY A 126 -21.41 3.17 -8.52
CA GLY A 126 -22.78 3.59 -8.86
C GLY A 126 -23.38 4.66 -7.94
N GLY A 127 -22.66 5.09 -6.92
CA GLY A 127 -23.04 6.21 -6.05
C GLY A 127 -22.60 7.56 -6.59
N GLU A 128 -23.16 8.63 -6.05
CA GLU A 128 -22.82 10.02 -6.41
C GLU A 128 -22.21 10.80 -5.23
N MET A 129 -22.33 10.29 -4.02
CA MET A 129 -21.90 10.95 -2.79
C MET A 129 -21.10 9.99 -1.89
N PRO A 130 -20.20 10.53 -1.05
CA PRO A 130 -19.54 9.73 -0.03
C PRO A 130 -20.55 9.01 0.87
N SER A 131 -20.36 7.71 1.05
CA SER A 131 -21.12 6.89 1.98
C SER A 131 -20.38 5.60 2.32
N PRO A 132 -20.68 4.95 3.46
CA PRO A 132 -20.23 3.59 3.73
C PRO A 132 -20.74 2.59 2.68
N ILE A 133 -20.07 1.46 2.56
CA ILE A 133 -20.55 0.32 1.78
C ILE A 133 -21.24 -0.70 2.69
N LEU A 134 -22.50 -1.01 2.37
CA LEU A 134 -23.29 -2.08 2.94
C LEU A 134 -23.03 -3.40 2.22
N PRO A 135 -23.51 -4.55 2.73
CA PRO A 135 -23.42 -5.83 2.03
C PRO A 135 -23.83 -5.74 0.55
N GLY A 136 -23.01 -6.32 -0.31
CA GLY A 136 -23.20 -6.29 -1.76
C GLY A 136 -22.76 -5.02 -2.48
N HIS A 137 -22.25 -4.01 -1.79
CA HIS A 137 -21.71 -2.79 -2.39
C HIS A 137 -20.17 -2.82 -2.42
N SER A 138 -19.57 -1.91 -3.20
CA SER A 138 -18.11 -1.86 -3.37
C SER A 138 -17.60 -0.44 -3.56
N TYR A 139 -16.30 -0.26 -3.26
CA TYR A 139 -15.50 0.86 -3.74
C TYR A 139 -14.59 0.41 -4.88
N GLU A 140 -14.28 1.31 -5.79
CA GLU A 140 -13.32 1.11 -6.87
C GLU A 140 -12.46 2.35 -7.05
N PHE A 141 -11.14 2.15 -7.18
CA PHE A 141 -10.19 3.23 -7.46
C PHE A 141 -8.96 2.68 -8.20
N TYR A 142 -8.09 3.59 -8.61
CA TYR A 142 -6.86 3.25 -9.32
C TYR A 142 -5.65 3.71 -8.53
N ILE A 143 -4.59 2.92 -8.60
CA ILE A 143 -3.29 3.22 -8.02
C ILE A 143 -2.20 3.00 -9.04
N THR A 144 -1.04 3.64 -8.81
CA THR A 144 0.14 3.49 -9.66
C THR A 144 1.33 3.08 -8.81
N ALA A 145 1.94 1.96 -9.15
CA ALA A 145 3.04 1.40 -8.40
C ALA A 145 4.18 0.92 -9.31
N LYS A 146 5.35 0.78 -8.75
CA LYS A 146 6.49 0.11 -9.39
C LYS A 146 6.96 -1.06 -8.54
N ASN A 147 7.81 -1.89 -9.13
CA ASN A 147 8.42 -3.01 -8.41
C ASN A 147 8.95 -2.59 -7.03
N LYS A 148 8.67 -3.41 -6.00
CA LYS A 148 8.94 -3.21 -4.57
C LYS A 148 8.04 -2.19 -3.85
N ASP A 149 7.11 -1.55 -4.51
CA ASP A 149 6.07 -0.81 -3.81
C ASP A 149 5.04 -1.79 -3.24
N HIS A 150 4.46 -1.43 -2.11
CA HIS A 150 3.41 -2.18 -1.45
C HIS A 150 2.14 -1.34 -1.39
N PHE A 151 1.02 -2.00 -1.39
CA PHE A 151 -0.29 -1.38 -1.25
C PHE A 151 -0.81 -1.62 0.16
N THR A 152 -1.38 -0.59 0.77
CA THR A 152 -2.14 -0.71 2.01
C THR A 152 -3.41 0.11 1.93
N LEU A 153 -4.39 -0.25 2.74
CA LEU A 153 -5.64 0.46 2.93
C LEU A 153 -6.00 0.43 4.41
N ALA A 154 -6.86 1.35 4.82
CA ALA A 154 -7.56 1.29 6.10
C ALA A 154 -9.00 1.72 5.92
N THR A 155 -9.94 0.95 6.46
CA THR A 155 -11.36 1.22 6.51
C THR A 155 -11.93 0.72 7.83
N MET A 156 -12.84 1.47 8.44
CA MET A 156 -13.47 1.09 9.71
C MET A 156 -14.39 -0.12 9.52
N PHE A 157 -14.36 -1.02 10.48
CA PHE A 157 -15.44 -1.96 10.72
C PHE A 157 -16.47 -1.29 11.63
N ALA A 158 -17.56 -0.75 11.04
CA ALA A 158 -18.44 0.21 11.72
C ALA A 158 -19.22 -0.34 12.92
N GLN A 159 -19.24 -1.65 13.13
CA GLN A 159 -19.90 -2.28 14.29
C GLN A 159 -18.94 -2.49 15.48
N SER A 160 -17.96 -1.62 15.59
CA SER A 160 -16.96 -1.59 16.66
C SER A 160 -16.73 -0.16 17.14
N ASN A 161 -15.94 0.00 18.17
CA ASN A 161 -15.50 1.30 18.66
C ASN A 161 -14.37 1.85 17.79
N ASP A 162 -13.26 1.11 17.66
CA ASP A 162 -12.07 1.54 16.97
C ASP A 162 -11.40 0.43 16.12
N LEU A 163 -12.19 -0.55 15.65
CA LEU A 163 -11.64 -1.59 14.81
C LEU A 163 -11.61 -1.17 13.33
N PHE A 164 -10.52 -1.53 12.68
CA PHE A 164 -10.32 -1.27 11.25
C PHE A 164 -9.76 -2.48 10.51
N ILE A 165 -10.06 -2.55 9.21
CA ILE A 165 -9.49 -3.55 8.31
C ILE A 165 -8.31 -2.94 7.55
N ALA A 166 -7.19 -3.62 7.61
CA ALA A 166 -5.97 -3.29 6.87
C ALA A 166 -5.12 -4.55 6.67
N PRO A 167 -4.16 -4.57 5.74
CA PRO A 167 -3.06 -5.54 5.78
C PRO A 167 -2.15 -5.24 6.98
N ASN A 168 -1.14 -6.08 7.22
CA ASN A 168 -0.11 -5.71 8.18
C ASN A 168 0.57 -4.37 7.77
N SER A 169 1.27 -3.74 8.69
CA SER A 169 1.85 -2.40 8.49
C SER A 169 2.79 -2.28 7.27
N LEU A 170 3.38 -3.39 6.83
CA LEU A 170 4.25 -3.43 5.64
C LEU A 170 3.46 -3.45 4.32
N GLY A 171 2.16 -3.69 4.36
CA GLY A 171 1.27 -3.70 3.19
C GLY A 171 1.41 -4.93 2.29
N ILE A 172 0.62 -4.95 1.24
CA ILE A 172 0.49 -6.02 0.23
C ILE A 172 1.53 -5.78 -0.86
N PRO A 173 2.42 -6.74 -1.19
CA PRO A 173 3.29 -6.60 -2.35
C PRO A 173 2.46 -6.53 -3.63
N LEU A 174 2.74 -5.57 -4.51
CA LEU A 174 2.04 -5.42 -5.79
C LEU A 174 2.74 -6.13 -6.95
N PHE A 175 3.91 -6.70 -6.70
CA PHE A 175 4.69 -7.47 -7.68
C PHE A 175 5.21 -8.74 -7.01
N ASP A 176 5.25 -9.82 -7.77
CA ASP A 176 5.78 -11.12 -7.33
C ASP A 176 7.32 -11.18 -7.33
N GLY A 177 7.87 -12.36 -7.00
CA GLY A 177 9.33 -12.59 -6.98
C GLY A 177 9.99 -12.48 -8.36
N ASN A 178 9.22 -12.58 -9.46
CA ASN A 178 9.67 -12.41 -10.84
C ASN A 178 9.47 -10.98 -11.34
N LYS A 179 8.99 -10.06 -10.47
CA LYS A 179 8.64 -8.68 -10.77
C LYS A 179 7.38 -8.52 -11.64
N GLU A 180 6.59 -9.56 -11.79
CA GLU A 180 5.32 -9.50 -12.49
C GLU A 180 4.25 -8.87 -11.60
N PRO A 181 3.37 -8.02 -12.14
CA PRO A 181 2.28 -7.42 -11.39
C PRO A 181 1.33 -8.48 -10.81
N ILE A 182 1.00 -8.36 -9.54
CA ILE A 182 -0.03 -9.20 -8.89
C ILE A 182 -1.38 -8.94 -9.56
N ASN A 183 -2.13 -10.00 -9.83
CA ASN A 183 -3.47 -9.94 -10.41
C ASN A 183 -4.39 -10.91 -9.67
N GLY A 184 -5.48 -10.41 -9.11
CA GLY A 184 -6.50 -11.21 -8.45
C GLY A 184 -6.79 -10.81 -7.01
N ASP A 185 -7.32 -11.76 -6.26
CA ASP A 185 -7.74 -11.62 -4.87
C ASP A 185 -6.53 -11.51 -3.93
N VAL A 186 -6.51 -10.45 -3.13
CA VAL A 186 -5.48 -10.17 -2.12
C VAL A 186 -6.04 -10.12 -0.70
N THR A 187 -7.28 -10.57 -0.52
CA THR A 187 -7.99 -10.58 0.77
C THR A 187 -7.23 -11.30 1.87
N MET A 188 -6.47 -12.34 1.51
CA MET A 188 -5.66 -13.11 2.45
C MET A 188 -4.62 -12.30 3.23
N TYR A 189 -4.30 -11.09 2.79
CA TYR A 189 -3.39 -10.18 3.50
C TYR A 189 -4.10 -9.30 4.52
N LEU A 190 -5.43 -9.21 4.47
CA LEU A 190 -6.20 -8.33 5.35
C LEU A 190 -6.44 -8.98 6.72
N GLN A 191 -6.46 -8.14 7.73
CA GLN A 191 -6.67 -8.51 9.12
C GLN A 191 -7.59 -7.49 9.77
N LEU A 192 -8.24 -7.89 10.86
CA LEU A 192 -9.01 -6.99 11.72
C LEU A 192 -8.08 -6.51 12.83
N TRP A 193 -7.89 -5.21 12.87
CA TRP A 193 -7.01 -4.50 13.80
C TRP A 193 -7.83 -3.70 14.79
N ASP A 194 -7.31 -3.57 15.97
CA ASP A 194 -7.73 -2.68 17.03
C ASP A 194 -6.76 -1.49 17.03
N ALA A 195 -7.29 -0.27 17.00
CA ALA A 195 -6.46 0.94 17.00
C ALA A 195 -5.91 1.26 18.40
N GLY A 196 -6.49 0.66 19.45
CA GLY A 196 -6.12 0.87 20.86
C GLY A 196 -6.47 2.27 21.36
N THR A 197 -7.44 2.91 20.74
CA THR A 197 -7.84 4.30 21.05
C THR A 197 -9.09 4.36 21.90
N GLU A 198 -10.09 3.49 21.68
CA GLU A 198 -11.28 3.36 22.51
C GLU A 198 -11.45 1.95 23.08
N VAL A 199 -11.95 1.87 24.32
CA VAL A 199 -12.30 0.59 24.95
C VAL A 199 -13.40 -0.11 24.16
N ASN A 200 -13.15 -1.35 23.74
CA ASN A 200 -14.08 -2.14 22.95
C ASN A 200 -15.40 -2.45 23.69
N GLU A 201 -16.50 -2.31 22.96
CA GLU A 201 -17.85 -2.72 23.37
C GLU A 201 -18.31 -3.91 22.52
N GLU A 202 -19.31 -4.65 22.99
CA GLU A 202 -19.89 -5.78 22.25
C GLU A 202 -20.28 -5.36 20.83
N PRO A 203 -19.79 -6.05 19.78
CA PRO A 203 -20.03 -5.67 18.38
C PRO A 203 -21.53 -5.58 18.04
N GLY A 204 -21.89 -4.53 17.34
CA GLY A 204 -23.24 -4.33 16.84
C GLY A 204 -24.26 -3.79 17.85
N VAL A 205 -23.90 -3.66 19.15
CA VAL A 205 -24.81 -3.18 20.20
C VAL A 205 -24.24 -2.06 21.06
N GLY A 206 -22.93 -1.89 21.08
CA GLY A 206 -22.27 -0.85 21.88
C GLY A 206 -22.77 0.56 21.53
N PRO A 207 -23.09 1.41 22.53
CA PRO A 207 -23.64 2.75 22.31
C PRO A 207 -22.65 3.74 21.70
N ASN A 208 -21.34 3.51 21.86
CA ASN A 208 -20.30 4.40 21.34
C ASN A 208 -19.76 4.00 19.95
N GLN A 209 -20.28 2.92 19.38
CA GLN A 209 -19.93 2.49 18.02
C GLN A 209 -20.54 3.43 16.96
N ALA A 210 -19.86 3.69 15.86
CA ALA A 210 -20.21 4.68 14.84
C ALA A 210 -21.71 4.73 14.43
N PRO A 211 -22.45 3.62 14.26
CA PRO A 211 -23.88 3.70 13.92
C PRO A 211 -24.79 4.19 15.06
N ARG A 212 -24.30 4.29 16.29
CA ARG A 212 -25.08 4.56 17.51
C ARG A 212 -24.53 5.71 18.34
N GLN A 213 -23.26 6.06 18.17
CA GLN A 213 -22.63 7.13 18.93
C GLN A 213 -23.34 8.49 18.74
N SER A 214 -23.34 9.31 19.79
CA SER A 214 -24.03 10.61 19.78
C SER A 214 -23.23 11.71 19.06
N ALA A 215 -21.92 11.56 18.95
CA ALA A 215 -20.98 12.44 18.29
C ALA A 215 -19.68 11.67 18.00
N PRO A 216 -18.81 12.15 17.12
CA PRO A 216 -17.48 11.60 16.95
C PRO A 216 -16.68 11.56 18.25
N ASN A 217 -15.84 10.55 18.42
CA ASN A 217 -14.94 10.37 19.56
C ASN A 217 -15.72 10.45 20.90
N THR A 218 -16.65 9.52 21.13
CA THR A 218 -17.51 9.50 22.32
C THR A 218 -17.32 8.30 23.24
N GLY A 219 -16.43 7.39 22.92
CA GLY A 219 -16.11 6.23 23.74
C GLY A 219 -15.26 6.54 24.97
N ILE A 220 -14.80 5.51 25.61
CA ILE A 220 -13.84 5.62 26.72
C ILE A 220 -12.45 5.41 26.16
N ASP A 221 -11.57 6.40 26.32
CA ASP A 221 -10.18 6.33 25.86
C ASP A 221 -9.48 5.09 26.44
N GLU A 222 -8.90 4.26 25.58
CA GLU A 222 -8.10 3.10 26.00
C GLU A 222 -6.65 3.45 26.27
N ASN A 223 -6.07 4.33 25.47
CA ASN A 223 -4.65 4.69 25.48
C ASN A 223 -3.72 3.48 25.26
N GLY A 224 -4.14 2.59 24.37
CA GLY A 224 -3.48 1.33 24.04
C GLY A 224 -2.46 1.45 22.90
N VAL A 225 -2.31 0.37 22.17
CA VAL A 225 -1.43 0.27 21.00
C VAL A 225 -2.18 -0.43 19.87
N VAL A 226 -1.81 -0.19 18.64
CA VAL A 226 -2.38 -0.90 17.49
C VAL A 226 -1.98 -2.38 17.55
N HIS A 227 -2.97 -3.26 17.55
CA HIS A 227 -2.75 -4.71 17.60
C HIS A 227 -3.85 -5.48 16.83
N LEU A 228 -3.65 -6.77 16.61
CA LEU A 228 -4.74 -7.63 16.14
C LEU A 228 -5.82 -7.72 17.23
N VAL A 229 -7.08 -7.66 16.82
CA VAL A 229 -8.20 -7.73 17.77
C VAL A 229 -8.10 -8.98 18.66
N ASP A 230 -8.13 -8.78 19.98
CA ASP A 230 -8.12 -9.82 21.03
C ASP A 230 -8.83 -9.30 22.29
N ASP A 231 -10.12 -8.98 22.15
CA ASP A 231 -10.96 -8.38 23.20
C ASP A 231 -11.95 -9.36 23.83
N GLY A 232 -11.94 -10.62 23.37
CA GLY A 232 -12.83 -11.67 23.84
C GLY A 232 -14.22 -11.67 23.20
N TYR A 233 -14.54 -10.74 22.32
CA TYR A 233 -15.75 -10.78 21.48
C TYR A 233 -15.55 -11.68 20.27
N THR A 234 -16.64 -11.94 19.54
CA THR A 234 -16.62 -12.77 18.33
C THR A 234 -16.94 -11.92 17.12
N TYR A 235 -16.04 -11.97 16.13
CA TYR A 235 -16.18 -11.29 14.85
C TYR A 235 -16.26 -12.32 13.72
N PRO A 236 -16.93 -12.00 12.60
CA PRO A 236 -16.85 -12.82 11.40
C PRO A 236 -15.41 -12.87 10.86
N ASP A 237 -15.06 -13.94 10.17
CA ASP A 237 -13.78 -14.01 9.48
C ASP A 237 -13.67 -12.87 8.45
N VAL A 238 -12.48 -12.26 8.34
CA VAL A 238 -12.27 -11.11 7.43
C VAL A 238 -12.63 -11.47 5.99
N SER A 239 -12.31 -12.69 5.55
CA SER A 239 -12.65 -13.19 4.21
C SER A 239 -14.16 -13.36 3.95
N ASP A 240 -14.97 -13.43 4.99
CA ASP A 240 -16.43 -13.49 4.89
C ASP A 240 -17.07 -12.10 4.90
N MET A 241 -16.33 -11.09 5.34
CA MET A 241 -16.80 -9.70 5.42
C MET A 241 -16.42 -8.86 4.21
N ILE A 242 -15.19 -8.99 3.72
CA ILE A 242 -14.61 -8.10 2.72
C ILE A 242 -13.79 -8.89 1.71
N LYS A 243 -13.79 -8.42 0.47
CA LYS A 243 -12.89 -8.92 -0.56
C LYS A 243 -12.16 -7.77 -1.22
N VAL A 244 -10.86 -7.90 -1.37
CA VAL A 244 -10.04 -6.93 -2.09
C VAL A 244 -9.37 -7.60 -3.28
N THR A 245 -9.59 -7.00 -4.45
CA THR A 245 -8.99 -7.46 -5.71
C THR A 245 -8.12 -6.38 -6.31
N VAL A 246 -6.94 -6.74 -6.80
CA VAL A 246 -6.07 -5.88 -7.60
C VAL A 246 -5.96 -6.42 -9.01
N THR A 247 -6.02 -5.54 -10.02
CA THR A 247 -5.99 -5.91 -11.45
C THR A 247 -5.10 -4.95 -12.21
N PRO A 248 -3.96 -5.40 -12.78
CA PRO A 248 -3.12 -4.58 -13.65
C PRO A 248 -3.90 -4.10 -14.89
N GLN A 249 -3.62 -2.87 -15.33
CA GLN A 249 -4.29 -2.20 -16.45
C GLN A 249 -3.32 -1.94 -17.59
#